data_bc3a1fa52c65fef1af69a8f5941fc4fc
#
_entry.id   bc3a1fa52c65fef1af69a8f5941fc4fc
#
_cell.length_a   1.000
_cell.length_b   1.000
_cell.length_c   1.000
_cell.angle_alpha   90.00
_cell.angle_beta   90.00
_cell.angle_gamma   90.00
#
_symmetry.space_group_name_H-M   'P 1'
#
loop_
_entity.id
_entity.type
_entity.pdbx_description
1 polymer ?
#
loop_
_entity_poly.entity_id
_entity_poly.type
_entity_poly.pdbx_seq_one_letter_code
_entity_poly.pdbx_strand_id
1 'polypeptide(L)'
;MNIGLIGSGGREHALCEKILESRLVKKIFCFPGNAGTAEIAQNINADISNFKNILKLVRLYNINLVIIGPEEPLVKGLVDYLTKNKIKVFGPNKFASQLEGSKAFMKKLCLKHNIPTAKFKICSNKNQVLNFLNYSFSPYVIKADGLAAGKGVTICKTKKQVLKISQEIFKGKFKSSNKVVLEEFLNGEEASYFLVVDKKNFKFFGSAQDHKRVGEGDVGPNTGGMGAYS
;
A
#
# COMPACT_ATOMS: atom_id res chain seq x y z
N MET A 1 25.12 4.27 11.80
CA MET A 1 24.14 5.34 11.56
C MET A 1 22.90 5.12 12.41
N ASN A 2 22.14 6.19 12.72
CA ASN A 2 20.83 6.08 13.35
C ASN A 2 19.75 6.01 12.27
N ILE A 3 18.82 5.09 12.40
CA ILE A 3 17.70 4.87 11.46
C ILE A 3 16.40 5.30 12.13
N GLY A 4 15.55 6.03 11.40
CA GLY A 4 14.18 6.30 11.79
C GLY A 4 13.24 5.40 10.98
N LEU A 5 12.43 4.58 11.62
CA LEU A 5 11.45 3.73 10.99
C LEU A 5 10.05 4.24 11.29
N ILE A 6 9.35 4.68 10.25
CA ILE A 6 7.97 5.18 10.37
C ILE A 6 7.00 4.02 10.24
N GLY A 7 6.11 3.87 11.22
CA GLY A 7 5.04 2.88 11.24
C GLY A 7 4.99 2.05 12.52
N SER A 8 4.00 1.16 12.61
CA SER A 8 3.70 0.38 13.83
C SER A 8 3.17 -1.03 13.53
N GLY A 9 3.25 -1.50 12.29
CA GLY A 9 2.77 -2.82 11.89
C GLY A 9 3.82 -3.93 12.03
N GLY A 10 3.41 -5.16 11.75
CA GLY A 10 4.32 -6.32 11.70
C GLY A 10 5.40 -6.18 10.62
N ARG A 11 5.10 -5.49 9.50
CA ARG A 11 6.08 -5.15 8.46
C ARG A 11 7.23 -4.31 9.03
N GLU A 12 6.92 -3.30 9.82
CA GLU A 12 7.92 -2.45 10.45
C GLU A 12 8.73 -3.21 11.49
N HIS A 13 8.12 -4.14 12.23
CA HIS A 13 8.85 -5.00 13.15
C HIS A 13 9.87 -5.89 12.41
N ALA A 14 9.45 -6.61 11.37
CA ALA A 14 10.33 -7.43 10.55
C ALA A 14 11.45 -6.62 9.86
N LEU A 15 11.14 -5.41 9.38
CA LEU A 15 12.15 -4.49 8.85
C LEU A 15 13.15 -4.06 9.94
N CYS A 16 12.67 -3.79 11.15
CA CYS A 16 13.52 -3.41 12.28
C CYS A 16 14.52 -4.53 12.60
N GLU A 17 14.06 -5.77 12.75
CA GLU A 17 14.92 -6.93 12.96
C GLU A 17 15.98 -7.06 11.88
N LYS A 18 15.56 -7.03 10.62
CA LYS A 18 16.47 -7.19 9.48
C LYS A 18 17.49 -6.06 9.35
N ILE A 19 17.11 -4.84 9.65
CA ILE A 19 17.99 -3.67 9.59
C ILE A 19 19.04 -3.73 10.72
N LEU A 20 18.69 -4.26 11.88
CA LEU A 20 19.63 -4.43 13.01
C LEU A 20 20.79 -5.38 12.72
N GLU A 21 20.65 -6.32 11.79
CA GLU A 21 21.75 -7.19 11.37
C GLU A 21 22.91 -6.41 10.70
N SER A 22 22.64 -5.19 10.23
CA SER A 22 23.63 -4.39 9.54
C SER A 22 24.63 -3.75 10.50
N ARG A 23 25.92 -4.02 10.31
CA ARG A 23 27.02 -3.40 11.07
C ARG A 23 27.08 -1.87 10.94
N LEU A 24 26.40 -1.28 9.97
CA LEU A 24 26.32 0.17 9.78
C LEU A 24 25.31 0.83 10.71
N VAL A 25 24.40 0.06 11.30
CA VAL A 25 23.33 0.57 12.17
C VAL A 25 23.81 0.63 13.60
N LYS A 26 23.62 1.79 14.24
CA LYS A 26 23.91 1.97 15.68
C LYS A 26 22.64 1.87 16.51
N LYS A 27 21.56 2.54 16.07
CA LYS A 27 20.27 2.55 16.76
C LYS A 27 19.15 2.69 15.75
N ILE A 28 17.99 2.12 16.08
CA ILE A 28 16.72 2.32 15.36
C ILE A 28 15.74 3.01 16.29
N PHE A 29 15.05 4.02 15.75
CA PHE A 29 13.97 4.75 16.38
C PHE A 29 12.70 4.51 15.59
N CYS A 30 11.67 3.92 16.22
CA CYS A 30 10.41 3.60 15.57
C CYS A 30 9.36 4.67 15.92
N PHE A 31 8.61 5.15 14.93
CA PHE A 31 7.59 6.19 15.05
C PHE A 31 6.24 5.68 14.54
N PRO A 32 5.26 5.37 15.40
CA PRO A 32 5.37 5.26 16.85
C PRO A 32 5.97 3.92 17.31
N GLY A 33 6.12 2.92 16.42
CA GLY A 33 6.49 1.55 16.76
C GLY A 33 5.35 0.73 17.37
N ASN A 34 5.65 -0.46 17.84
CA ASN A 34 4.74 -1.39 18.49
C ASN A 34 5.43 -2.18 19.61
N ALA A 35 4.75 -3.13 20.24
CA ALA A 35 5.32 -3.92 21.32
C ALA A 35 6.57 -4.70 20.89
N GLY A 36 6.57 -5.36 19.71
CA GLY A 36 7.73 -6.08 19.22
C GLY A 36 8.91 -5.16 18.89
N THR A 37 8.70 -4.00 18.30
CA THR A 37 9.78 -3.04 18.06
C THR A 37 10.33 -2.44 19.35
N ALA A 38 9.55 -2.42 20.45
CA ALA A 38 10.02 -1.95 21.75
C ALA A 38 11.08 -2.86 22.37
N GLU A 39 11.11 -4.14 22.00
CA GLU A 39 12.08 -5.11 22.53
C GLU A 39 13.46 -4.95 21.88
N ILE A 40 13.52 -4.43 20.65
CA ILE A 40 14.73 -4.41 19.82
C ILE A 40 15.17 -3.01 19.38
N ALA A 41 14.32 -2.00 19.56
CA ALA A 41 14.56 -0.62 19.15
C ALA A 41 13.97 0.36 20.16
N GLN A 42 14.13 1.65 19.91
CA GLN A 42 13.50 2.70 20.72
C GLN A 42 12.24 3.22 20.07
N ASN A 43 11.09 2.97 20.67
CA ASN A 43 9.82 3.54 20.21
C ASN A 43 9.69 4.99 20.69
N ILE A 44 9.25 5.85 19.77
CA ILE A 44 9.00 7.28 20.03
C ILE A 44 7.55 7.56 19.69
N ASN A 45 6.75 7.86 20.70
CA ASN A 45 5.35 8.22 20.49
C ASN A 45 5.25 9.48 19.62
N ALA A 46 4.70 9.33 18.43
CA ALA A 46 4.56 10.40 17.45
C ALA A 46 3.36 10.18 16.54
N ASP A 47 2.63 11.25 16.27
CA ASP A 47 1.66 11.29 15.19
C ASP A 47 2.40 11.41 13.85
N ILE A 48 2.39 10.33 13.06
CA ILE A 48 3.06 10.26 11.75
C ILE A 48 2.40 11.15 10.68
N SER A 49 1.22 11.69 10.95
CA SER A 49 0.57 12.67 10.08
C SER A 49 1.10 14.09 10.31
N ASN A 50 1.74 14.35 11.43
CA ASN A 50 2.36 15.62 11.77
C ASN A 50 3.82 15.68 11.29
N PHE A 51 4.02 16.03 10.03
CA PHE A 51 5.34 16.06 9.39
C PHE A 51 6.33 17.03 10.06
N LYS A 52 5.85 18.15 10.63
CA LYS A 52 6.70 19.10 11.36
C LYS A 52 7.28 18.45 12.62
N ASN A 53 6.44 17.72 13.35
CA ASN A 53 6.88 16.99 14.54
C ASN A 53 7.85 15.86 14.18
N ILE A 54 7.55 15.08 13.13
CA ILE A 54 8.47 14.04 12.65
C ILE A 54 9.85 14.64 12.30
N LEU A 55 9.90 15.75 11.57
CA LEU A 55 11.16 16.42 11.24
C LEU A 55 11.93 16.86 12.50
N LYS A 56 11.22 17.42 13.51
CA LYS A 56 11.83 17.80 14.79
C LYS A 56 12.45 16.60 15.49
N LEU A 57 11.74 15.47 15.56
CA LEU A 57 12.22 14.23 16.19
C LEU A 57 13.39 13.62 15.42
N VAL A 58 13.34 13.61 14.08
CA VAL A 58 14.45 13.15 13.23
C VAL A 58 15.74 13.91 13.53
N ARG A 59 15.65 15.22 13.71
CA ARG A 59 16.80 16.06 14.09
C ARG A 59 17.25 15.83 15.53
N LEU A 60 16.30 15.74 16.45
CA LEU A 60 16.58 15.53 17.90
C LEU A 60 17.36 14.23 18.15
N TYR A 61 16.97 13.15 17.47
CA TYR A 61 17.61 11.84 17.61
C TYR A 61 18.79 11.63 16.64
N ASN A 62 19.24 12.66 15.92
CA ASN A 62 20.33 12.58 14.94
C ASN A 62 20.15 11.42 13.95
N ILE A 63 18.94 11.29 13.39
CA ILE A 63 18.60 10.23 12.45
C ILE A 63 19.25 10.53 11.09
N ASN A 64 20.00 9.56 10.57
CA ASN A 64 20.75 9.67 9.32
C ASN A 64 19.94 9.24 8.11
N LEU A 65 19.00 8.30 8.29
CA LEU A 65 18.13 7.78 7.24
C LEU A 65 16.76 7.48 7.82
N VAL A 66 15.70 7.93 7.15
CA VAL A 66 14.33 7.58 7.49
C VAL A 66 13.80 6.55 6.51
N ILE A 67 13.16 5.50 7.01
CA ILE A 67 12.47 4.46 6.23
C ILE A 67 10.98 4.58 6.54
N ILE A 68 10.14 4.63 5.51
CA ILE A 68 8.70 4.79 5.68
C ILE A 68 8.01 3.48 5.28
N GLY A 69 7.40 2.81 6.26
CA GLY A 69 6.71 1.54 6.07
C GLY A 69 5.27 1.69 5.53
N PRO A 70 4.39 2.49 6.17
CA PRO A 70 2.99 2.57 5.76
C PRO A 70 2.77 3.49 4.54
N GLU A 71 1.73 3.19 3.78
CA GLU A 71 1.40 3.85 2.52
C GLU A 71 0.86 5.28 2.73
N GLU A 72 0.13 5.53 3.82
CA GLU A 72 -0.54 6.81 4.05
C GLU A 72 0.40 8.01 4.14
N PRO A 73 1.49 7.99 4.92
CA PRO A 73 2.48 9.07 4.93
C PRO A 73 3.15 9.27 3.58
N LEU A 74 3.38 8.20 2.80
CA LEU A 74 3.95 8.27 1.45
C LEU A 74 3.03 9.05 0.52
N VAL A 75 1.75 8.67 0.45
CA VAL A 75 0.73 9.33 -0.37
C VAL A 75 0.51 10.78 0.06
N LYS A 76 0.62 11.09 1.35
CA LYS A 76 0.55 12.45 1.87
C LYS A 76 1.80 13.29 1.60
N GLY A 77 2.93 12.67 1.21
CA GLY A 77 4.15 13.36 0.78
C GLY A 77 5.19 13.56 1.88
N LEU A 78 5.26 12.69 2.87
CA LEU A 78 6.28 12.76 3.92
C LEU A 78 7.70 12.67 3.35
N VAL A 79 7.92 11.86 2.30
CA VAL A 79 9.22 11.77 1.62
C VAL A 79 9.62 13.12 1.06
N ASP A 80 8.72 13.77 0.31
CA ASP A 80 8.99 15.08 -0.30
C ASP A 80 9.29 16.14 0.77
N TYR A 81 8.51 16.12 1.86
CA TYR A 81 8.70 17.04 2.96
C TYR A 81 10.06 16.88 3.65
N LEU A 82 10.45 15.63 3.98
CA LEU A 82 11.72 15.35 4.62
C LEU A 82 12.93 15.61 3.69
N THR A 83 12.83 15.23 2.43
CA THR A 83 13.86 15.45 1.41
C THR A 83 14.11 16.95 1.19
N LYS A 84 13.05 17.77 1.11
CA LYS A 84 13.16 19.23 1.06
C LYS A 84 13.92 19.80 2.27
N ASN A 85 13.81 19.14 3.42
CA ASN A 85 14.53 19.49 4.64
C ASN A 85 15.91 18.80 4.77
N LYS A 86 16.46 18.26 3.67
CA LYS A 86 17.79 17.62 3.56
C LYS A 86 17.93 16.36 4.41
N ILE A 87 16.83 15.67 4.72
CA ILE A 87 16.84 14.35 5.37
C ILE A 87 16.88 13.28 4.28
N LYS A 88 17.75 12.29 4.46
CA LYS A 88 17.77 11.09 3.60
C LYS A 88 16.57 10.22 3.94
N VAL A 89 15.81 9.81 2.91
CA VAL A 89 14.59 9.01 3.08
C VAL A 89 14.57 7.88 2.08
N PHE A 90 14.20 6.69 2.55
CA PHE A 90 13.84 5.56 1.71
C PHE A 90 12.32 5.46 1.63
N GLY A 91 11.81 5.58 0.43
CA GLY A 91 10.40 5.53 0.08
C GLY A 91 10.10 6.32 -1.19
N PRO A 92 9.01 6.03 -1.91
CA PRO A 92 8.59 6.77 -3.08
C PRO A 92 8.12 8.18 -2.70
N ASN A 93 8.37 9.15 -3.56
CA ASN A 93 7.81 10.49 -3.41
C ASN A 93 6.28 10.47 -3.59
N LYS A 94 5.61 11.58 -3.29
CA LYS A 94 4.15 11.71 -3.37
C LYS A 94 3.59 11.33 -4.75
N PHE A 95 4.29 11.69 -5.83
CA PHE A 95 3.85 11.36 -7.18
C PHE A 95 3.95 9.85 -7.45
N ALA A 96 5.08 9.21 -7.16
CA ALA A 96 5.26 7.78 -7.34
C ALA A 96 4.34 6.95 -6.41
N SER A 97 4.07 7.46 -5.21
CA SER A 97 3.14 6.82 -4.25
C SER A 97 1.70 6.71 -4.76
N GLN A 98 1.34 7.43 -5.83
CA GLN A 98 0.03 7.26 -6.46
C GLN A 98 -0.16 5.87 -7.09
N LEU A 99 0.91 5.13 -7.37
CA LEU A 99 0.82 3.74 -7.85
C LEU A 99 0.05 2.86 -6.86
N GLU A 100 0.21 3.09 -5.57
CA GLU A 100 -0.57 2.43 -4.51
C GLU A 100 -1.77 3.27 -4.09
N GLY A 101 -1.58 4.59 -4.00
CA GLY A 101 -2.59 5.52 -3.51
C GLY A 101 -3.80 5.71 -4.42
N SER A 102 -3.72 5.33 -5.70
CA SER A 102 -4.83 5.41 -6.66
C SER A 102 -4.78 4.26 -7.66
N LYS A 103 -5.73 3.36 -7.54
CA LYS A 103 -5.90 2.25 -8.49
C LYS A 103 -6.20 2.74 -9.89
N ALA A 104 -6.96 3.83 -10.00
CA ALA A 104 -7.24 4.48 -11.27
C ALA A 104 -5.97 5.06 -11.93
N PHE A 105 -5.08 5.66 -11.14
CA PHE A 105 -3.78 6.15 -11.64
C PHE A 105 -2.92 5.00 -12.14
N MET A 106 -2.76 3.95 -11.33
CA MET A 106 -1.98 2.75 -11.69
C MET A 106 -2.50 2.11 -12.98
N LYS A 107 -3.81 1.92 -13.11
CA LYS A 107 -4.42 1.35 -14.32
C LYS A 107 -4.18 2.21 -15.58
N LYS A 108 -4.30 3.53 -15.46
CA LYS A 108 -3.98 4.45 -16.57
C LYS A 108 -2.51 4.37 -16.96
N LEU A 109 -1.60 4.24 -15.98
CA LEU A 109 -0.17 4.07 -16.24
C LEU A 109 0.09 2.76 -16.99
N CYS A 110 -0.51 1.65 -16.56
CA CYS A 110 -0.39 0.37 -17.24
C CYS A 110 -0.83 0.46 -18.71
N LEU A 111 -1.97 1.09 -19.00
CA LEU A 111 -2.41 1.33 -20.38
C LEU A 111 -1.41 2.18 -21.17
N LYS A 112 -0.96 3.29 -20.58
CA LYS A 112 -0.03 4.21 -21.26
C LYS A 112 1.28 3.54 -21.68
N HIS A 113 1.74 2.59 -20.89
CA HIS A 113 3.03 1.92 -21.10
C HIS A 113 2.91 0.46 -21.56
N ASN A 114 1.71 0.04 -21.98
CA ASN A 114 1.43 -1.34 -22.45
C ASN A 114 1.83 -2.41 -21.42
N ILE A 115 1.70 -2.11 -20.13
CA ILE A 115 1.93 -3.06 -19.04
C ILE A 115 0.71 -3.97 -18.91
N PRO A 116 0.85 -5.30 -18.95
CA PRO A 116 -0.26 -6.23 -18.80
C PRO A 116 -1.03 -5.98 -17.50
N THR A 117 -2.34 -5.89 -17.60
CA THR A 117 -3.25 -5.72 -16.46
C THR A 117 -4.66 -6.20 -16.83
N ALA A 118 -5.47 -6.56 -15.85
CA ALA A 118 -6.87 -6.93 -16.07
C ALA A 118 -7.61 -5.83 -16.84
N LYS A 119 -8.51 -6.21 -17.74
CA LYS A 119 -9.41 -5.27 -18.42
C LYS A 119 -10.22 -4.52 -17.39
N PHE A 120 -10.33 -3.22 -17.53
CA PHE A 120 -10.93 -2.38 -16.50
C PHE A 120 -11.72 -1.19 -17.05
N LYS A 121 -12.56 -0.65 -16.18
CA LYS A 121 -13.23 0.64 -16.38
C LYS A 121 -13.23 1.43 -15.08
N ILE A 122 -12.85 2.70 -15.16
CA ILE A 122 -12.98 3.65 -14.06
C ILE A 122 -14.37 4.28 -14.15
N CYS A 123 -15.15 4.17 -13.08
CA CYS A 123 -16.53 4.66 -13.03
C CYS A 123 -16.71 5.64 -11.86
N SER A 124 -17.39 6.75 -12.14
CA SER A 124 -17.74 7.79 -11.16
C SER A 124 -19.25 7.88 -10.93
N ASN A 125 -20.05 7.12 -11.67
CA ASN A 125 -21.50 7.10 -11.55
C ASN A 125 -22.10 5.77 -12.01
N LYS A 126 -23.40 5.57 -11.69
CA LYS A 126 -24.15 4.35 -11.96
C LYS A 126 -24.20 4.00 -13.46
N ASN A 127 -24.36 5.00 -14.35
CA ASN A 127 -24.49 4.75 -15.78
C ASN A 127 -23.22 4.16 -16.38
N GLN A 128 -22.04 4.64 -15.93
CA GLN A 128 -20.75 4.08 -16.35
C GLN A 128 -20.57 2.64 -15.86
N VAL A 129 -21.07 2.31 -14.66
CA VAL A 129 -21.08 0.94 -14.14
C VAL A 129 -21.98 0.04 -14.99
N LEU A 130 -23.21 0.47 -15.28
CA LEU A 130 -24.14 -0.28 -16.12
C LEU A 130 -23.55 -0.55 -17.51
N ASN A 131 -22.93 0.45 -18.12
CA ASN A 131 -22.28 0.30 -19.42
C ASN A 131 -21.19 -0.77 -19.38
N PHE A 132 -20.31 -0.76 -18.37
CA PHE A 132 -19.30 -1.81 -18.22
C PHE A 132 -19.92 -3.20 -18.09
N LEU A 133 -20.99 -3.34 -17.30
CA LEU A 133 -21.66 -4.61 -17.05
C LEU A 133 -22.37 -5.19 -18.29
N ASN A 134 -22.61 -4.40 -19.32
CA ASN A 134 -23.18 -4.89 -20.59
C ASN A 134 -22.16 -5.67 -21.43
N TYR A 135 -20.88 -5.39 -21.26
CA TYR A 135 -19.79 -5.97 -22.07
C TYR A 135 -18.81 -6.83 -21.26
N SER A 136 -19.13 -7.12 -20.01
CA SER A 136 -18.28 -7.90 -19.13
C SER A 136 -19.02 -9.08 -18.51
N PHE A 137 -18.25 -10.10 -18.10
CA PHE A 137 -18.77 -11.36 -17.57
C PHE A 137 -18.38 -11.54 -16.10
N SER A 138 -19.25 -12.26 -15.38
CA SER A 138 -18.98 -12.70 -13.99
C SER A 138 -17.84 -13.75 -13.95
N PRO A 139 -17.03 -13.77 -12.89
CA PRO A 139 -17.08 -12.84 -11.73
C PRO A 139 -16.48 -11.46 -12.04
N TYR A 140 -16.95 -10.46 -11.33
CA TYR A 140 -16.49 -9.06 -11.45
C TYR A 140 -15.65 -8.68 -10.24
N VAL A 141 -14.61 -7.89 -10.44
CA VAL A 141 -13.85 -7.28 -9.34
C VAL A 141 -14.17 -5.80 -9.27
N ILE A 142 -14.63 -5.35 -8.10
CA ILE A 142 -14.85 -3.94 -7.82
C ILE A 142 -13.85 -3.46 -6.78
N LYS A 143 -13.17 -2.36 -7.10
CA LYS A 143 -12.17 -1.74 -6.22
C LYS A 143 -12.54 -0.28 -5.98
N ALA A 144 -12.63 0.13 -4.72
CA ALA A 144 -12.68 1.56 -4.40
C ALA A 144 -11.32 2.19 -4.78
N ASP A 145 -11.34 3.34 -5.46
CA ASP A 145 -10.12 4.10 -5.72
C ASP A 145 -9.58 4.68 -4.41
N GLY A 146 -8.26 4.86 -4.30
CA GLY A 146 -7.64 5.34 -3.07
C GLY A 146 -7.31 4.23 -2.04
N LEU A 147 -6.72 4.67 -0.92
CA LEU A 147 -6.38 3.78 0.18
C LEU A 147 -7.64 3.34 0.94
N ALA A 148 -7.79 2.06 1.16
CA ALA A 148 -8.95 1.46 1.82
C ALA A 148 -8.58 0.37 2.84
N ALA A 149 -7.32 0.34 3.30
CA ALA A 149 -6.80 -0.60 4.30
C ALA A 149 -7.17 -2.07 4.01
N GLY A 150 -6.98 -2.51 2.75
CA GLY A 150 -7.30 -3.87 2.31
C GLY A 150 -8.80 -4.17 2.11
N LYS A 151 -9.71 -3.27 2.54
CA LYS A 151 -11.17 -3.49 2.51
C LYS A 151 -11.87 -2.94 1.26
N GLY A 152 -11.13 -2.33 0.36
CA GLY A 152 -11.68 -1.67 -0.83
C GLY A 152 -11.89 -2.57 -2.04
N VAL A 153 -11.60 -3.87 -1.96
CA VAL A 153 -11.72 -4.83 -3.07
C VAL A 153 -12.81 -5.85 -2.75
N THR A 154 -13.69 -6.10 -3.71
CA THR A 154 -14.75 -7.10 -3.58
C THR A 154 -14.94 -7.85 -4.89
N ILE A 155 -14.99 -9.18 -4.82
CA ILE A 155 -15.35 -10.04 -5.95
C ILE A 155 -16.86 -10.23 -5.94
N CYS A 156 -17.52 -9.89 -7.05
CA CYS A 156 -18.96 -9.96 -7.22
C CYS A 156 -19.34 -11.03 -8.24
N LYS A 157 -20.28 -11.90 -7.88
CA LYS A 157 -20.81 -12.94 -8.77
C LYS A 157 -22.01 -12.45 -9.62
N THR A 158 -22.63 -11.32 -9.25
CA THR A 158 -23.82 -10.81 -9.94
C THR A 158 -23.71 -9.32 -10.23
N LYS A 159 -24.35 -8.86 -11.31
CA LYS A 159 -24.48 -7.44 -11.65
C LYS A 159 -25.16 -6.63 -10.53
N LYS A 160 -26.14 -7.23 -9.82
CA LYS A 160 -26.82 -6.60 -8.68
C LYS A 160 -25.87 -6.28 -7.55
N GLN A 161 -24.93 -7.19 -7.23
CA GLN A 161 -23.91 -6.97 -6.20
C GLN A 161 -22.98 -5.81 -6.61
N VAL A 162 -22.50 -5.78 -7.88
CA VAL A 162 -21.65 -4.69 -8.37
C VAL A 162 -22.36 -3.34 -8.23
N LEU A 163 -23.61 -3.25 -8.64
CA LEU A 163 -24.39 -2.00 -8.55
C LEU A 163 -24.58 -1.54 -7.11
N LYS A 164 -24.90 -2.47 -6.18
CA LYS A 164 -25.04 -2.15 -4.76
C LYS A 164 -23.76 -1.59 -4.18
N ILE A 165 -22.64 -2.30 -4.36
CA ILE A 165 -21.35 -1.90 -3.80
C ILE A 165 -20.85 -0.60 -4.42
N SER A 166 -21.02 -0.42 -5.74
CA SER A 166 -20.67 0.83 -6.41
C SER A 166 -21.42 2.02 -5.81
N GLN A 167 -22.72 1.87 -5.56
CA GLN A 167 -23.54 2.92 -4.94
C GLN A 167 -23.08 3.25 -3.52
N GLU A 168 -22.71 2.24 -2.72
CA GLU A 168 -22.17 2.45 -1.36
C GLU A 168 -20.87 3.26 -1.42
N ILE A 169 -19.98 2.95 -2.38
CA ILE A 169 -18.73 3.69 -2.58
C ILE A 169 -19.01 5.12 -3.04
N PHE A 170 -19.90 5.33 -4.00
CA PHE A 170 -20.27 6.67 -4.47
C PHE A 170 -20.92 7.53 -3.37
N LYS A 171 -21.58 6.90 -2.40
CA LYS A 171 -22.13 7.57 -1.21
C LYS A 171 -21.10 7.84 -0.10
N GLY A 172 -19.83 7.53 -0.34
CA GLY A 172 -18.73 7.85 0.59
C GLY A 172 -18.41 6.75 1.62
N LYS A 173 -18.72 5.49 1.34
CA LYS A 173 -18.32 4.35 2.19
C LYS A 173 -16.82 4.38 2.52
N PHE A 174 -16.00 4.81 1.57
CA PHE A 174 -14.59 5.08 1.78
C PHE A 174 -14.34 6.58 1.60
N LYS A 175 -13.89 7.25 2.65
CA LYS A 175 -13.60 8.70 2.63
C LYS A 175 -12.53 9.09 1.59
N SER A 176 -11.73 8.13 1.16
CA SER A 176 -10.61 8.33 0.23
C SER A 176 -11.05 8.49 -1.23
N SER A 177 -12.27 8.05 -1.61
CA SER A 177 -12.70 8.11 -3.00
C SER A 177 -14.21 7.98 -3.21
N ASN A 178 -14.67 8.65 -4.25
CA ASN A 178 -16.01 8.53 -4.84
C ASN A 178 -15.99 7.84 -6.22
N LYS A 179 -14.89 7.14 -6.54
CA LYS A 179 -14.71 6.41 -7.81
C LYS A 179 -14.52 4.92 -7.53
N VAL A 180 -14.90 4.11 -8.50
CA VAL A 180 -14.64 2.68 -8.51
C VAL A 180 -13.83 2.30 -9.75
N VAL A 181 -12.96 1.32 -9.60
CA VAL A 181 -12.34 0.60 -10.70
C VAL A 181 -13.01 -0.75 -10.79
N LEU A 182 -13.68 -1.02 -11.90
CA LEU A 182 -14.27 -2.32 -12.22
C LEU A 182 -13.29 -3.09 -13.08
N GLU A 183 -13.05 -4.35 -12.77
CA GLU A 183 -12.09 -5.19 -13.47
C GLU A 183 -12.71 -6.54 -13.79
N GLU A 184 -12.19 -7.19 -14.84
CA GLU A 184 -12.38 -8.63 -15.02
C GLU A 184 -11.69 -9.39 -13.89
N PHE A 185 -12.21 -10.55 -13.56
CA PHE A 185 -11.56 -11.45 -12.63
C PHE A 185 -10.47 -12.23 -13.38
N LEU A 186 -9.25 -12.15 -12.87
CA LEU A 186 -8.15 -12.98 -13.36
C LEU A 186 -8.12 -14.27 -12.55
N ASN A 187 -8.15 -15.39 -13.24
CA ASN A 187 -7.97 -16.70 -12.63
C ASN A 187 -6.49 -17.08 -12.69
N GLY A 188 -5.94 -17.56 -11.56
CA GLY A 188 -4.54 -17.94 -11.45
C GLY A 188 -4.04 -17.82 -10.03
N GLU A 189 -2.82 -18.26 -9.81
CA GLU A 189 -2.12 -18.07 -8.54
C GLU A 189 -1.55 -16.66 -8.45
N GLU A 190 -1.62 -16.09 -7.26
CA GLU A 190 -1.06 -14.76 -6.98
C GLU A 190 0.32 -14.89 -6.36
N ALA A 191 1.28 -14.15 -6.88
CA ALA A 191 2.62 -14.06 -6.31
C ALA A 191 3.06 -12.60 -6.23
N SER A 192 3.75 -12.27 -5.16
CA SER A 192 4.42 -10.98 -4.98
C SER A 192 5.85 -11.07 -5.50
N TYR A 193 6.26 -10.10 -6.31
CA TYR A 193 7.61 -9.99 -6.87
C TYR A 193 8.21 -8.66 -6.44
N PHE A 194 9.27 -8.69 -5.63
CA PHE A 194 9.81 -7.50 -5.00
C PHE A 194 11.04 -6.97 -5.70
N LEU A 195 11.04 -5.67 -5.97
CA LEU A 195 12.17 -4.95 -6.54
C LEU A 195 12.54 -3.77 -5.66
N VAL A 196 13.83 -3.58 -5.43
CA VAL A 196 14.36 -2.30 -4.95
C VAL A 196 14.73 -1.46 -6.16
N VAL A 197 14.18 -0.25 -6.24
CA VAL A 197 14.28 0.59 -7.45
C VAL A 197 14.89 1.94 -7.09
N ASP A 198 15.82 2.40 -7.90
CA ASP A 198 16.35 3.76 -7.92
C ASP A 198 16.29 4.28 -9.36
N LYS A 199 15.84 5.52 -9.55
CA LYS A 199 15.67 6.24 -10.82
C LYS A 199 15.80 5.43 -12.14
N LYS A 200 16.94 4.80 -12.38
CA LYS A 200 17.26 4.05 -13.60
C LYS A 200 17.61 2.58 -13.38
N ASN A 201 17.81 2.20 -12.12
CA ASN A 201 18.27 0.86 -11.77
C ASN A 201 17.19 0.14 -10.97
N PHE A 202 17.19 -1.17 -11.09
CA PHE A 202 16.42 -2.03 -10.20
C PHE A 202 17.25 -3.24 -9.81
N LYS A 203 16.93 -3.78 -8.64
CA LYS A 203 17.52 -5.03 -8.16
C LYS A 203 16.40 -5.92 -7.65
N PHE A 204 16.40 -7.17 -8.08
CA PHE A 204 15.50 -8.18 -7.54
C PHE A 204 15.80 -8.41 -6.06
N PHE A 205 14.76 -8.38 -5.24
CA PHE A 205 14.86 -8.51 -3.80
C PHE A 205 14.32 -9.84 -3.30
N GLY A 206 13.36 -10.43 -4.00
CA GLY A 206 12.72 -11.69 -3.67
C GLY A 206 11.33 -11.80 -4.26
N SER A 207 10.73 -12.95 -4.08
CA SER A 207 9.31 -13.22 -4.35
C SER A 207 8.69 -13.89 -3.15
N ALA A 208 7.39 -13.74 -2.98
CA ALA A 208 6.64 -14.45 -1.94
C ALA A 208 5.20 -14.67 -2.40
N GLN A 209 4.59 -15.70 -1.85
CA GLN A 209 3.15 -15.95 -1.97
C GLN A 209 2.55 -15.96 -0.57
N ASP A 210 1.59 -15.09 -0.33
CA ASP A 210 0.91 -14.98 0.94
C ASP A 210 -0.44 -15.69 0.95
N HIS A 211 -0.83 -16.20 2.12
CA HIS A 211 -2.15 -16.81 2.32
C HIS A 211 -3.15 -15.72 2.61
N LYS A 212 -3.95 -15.35 1.60
CA LYS A 212 -4.86 -14.19 1.68
C LYS A 212 -6.18 -14.48 2.35
N ARG A 213 -6.64 -15.72 2.35
CA ARG A 213 -7.95 -16.08 2.85
C ARG A 213 -7.89 -16.87 4.15
N VAL A 214 -8.97 -16.77 4.94
CA VAL A 214 -9.01 -17.33 6.28
C VAL A 214 -9.15 -18.86 6.30
N GLY A 215 -9.73 -19.45 5.27
CA GLY A 215 -10.03 -20.90 5.20
C GLY A 215 -9.07 -21.67 4.31
N GLU A 216 -8.93 -22.95 4.58
CA GLU A 216 -8.17 -23.90 3.76
C GLU A 216 -8.68 -23.91 2.31
N GLY A 217 -7.78 -24.15 1.34
CA GLY A 217 -8.13 -24.12 -0.08
C GLY A 217 -8.44 -22.72 -0.63
N ASP A 218 -7.89 -21.67 -0.01
CA ASP A 218 -8.05 -20.27 -0.42
C ASP A 218 -9.53 -19.84 -0.50
N VAL A 219 -10.30 -20.15 0.56
CA VAL A 219 -11.72 -19.82 0.66
C VAL A 219 -12.03 -18.87 1.81
N GLY A 220 -13.20 -18.22 1.76
CA GLY A 220 -13.64 -17.30 2.80
C GLY A 220 -13.20 -15.85 2.58
N PRO A 221 -13.35 -15.00 3.61
CA PRO A 221 -12.97 -13.59 3.51
C PRO A 221 -11.46 -13.39 3.46
N ASN A 222 -11.03 -12.29 2.85
CA ASN A 222 -9.63 -11.88 2.86
C ASN A 222 -9.19 -11.45 4.26
N THR A 223 -7.96 -11.78 4.60
CA THR A 223 -7.28 -11.38 5.83
C THR A 223 -6.23 -10.30 5.53
N GLY A 224 -5.52 -9.86 6.56
CA GLY A 224 -4.33 -9.00 6.41
C GLY A 224 -3.04 -9.76 6.05
N GLY A 225 -3.17 -11.08 5.82
CA GLY A 225 -2.08 -12.04 5.63
C GLY A 225 -2.02 -13.02 6.81
N MET A 226 -1.97 -14.32 6.49
CA MET A 226 -1.97 -15.42 7.47
C MET A 226 -0.63 -16.17 7.49
N GLY A 227 0.37 -15.63 6.86
CA GLY A 227 1.67 -16.21 6.61
C GLY A 227 2.00 -16.13 5.12
N ALA A 228 3.24 -16.41 4.79
CA ALA A 228 3.74 -16.40 3.42
C ALA A 228 4.89 -17.41 3.28
N TYR A 229 5.17 -17.80 2.06
CA TYR A 229 6.36 -18.56 1.71
C TYR A 229 7.04 -17.93 0.49
N SER A 230 8.36 -18.22 0.32
CA SER A 230 9.17 -17.73 -0.81
C SER A 230 10.14 -18.80 -1.30
#